data_cd54725869372d46e0bc1fbb85c22443
#
_entry.id   cd54725869372d46e0bc1fbb85c22443
#
_cell.length_a   1.000
_cell.length_b   1.000
_cell.length_c   1.000
_cell.angle_alpha   90.00
_cell.angle_beta   90.00
_cell.angle_gamma   90.00
#
_symmetry.space_group_name_H-M   'P 1'
#
loop_
_entity.id
_entity.type
_entity.pdbx_description
1 polymer ?
#
loop_
_entity_poly.entity_id
_entity_poly.type
_entity_poly.pdbx_seq_one_letter_code
_entity_poly.pdbx_strand_id
1 'polypeptide(L)'
;MKLEHKEFGFDNFAAEMTSLHDEKHFDYLVTIIGEDFGEEGLGCIYILENTKTHERISVKQMAKKVGEEYVIPTVCNLWKIANLLEREVYDFYGIKFLGHPDMRRLYLRNDFKGYPFRKNYNPADNVYTTQDDVEVDFGYQYSLDANGKLVEKKNPLFADDDYVVNIGPQHPSTHGVLRLETALNGEIIKRIYPHLGYIHRGIEKMCEEYTYPQTLALTDRMDYLSAMMNRHALVGVIEEALGVELSDRIKYVRTIMDELQRIDSHLLYLGCCAQDLGALTAFLYSM
;
A
#
# COMPACT_ATOMS: atom_id res chain seq x y z
N MET A 1 -10.04 -1.35 22.69
CA MET A 1 -9.02 -0.32 22.99
C MET A 1 -9.21 0.80 22.00
N LYS A 2 -9.60 2.03 22.41
CA LYS A 2 -9.57 3.18 21.50
C LYS A 2 -8.12 3.60 21.37
N LEU A 3 -7.55 3.49 20.17
CA LEU A 3 -6.28 4.14 19.86
C LEU A 3 -6.48 5.64 20.02
N GLU A 4 -5.84 6.25 20.99
CA GLU A 4 -5.78 7.70 21.09
C GLU A 4 -4.89 8.20 19.96
N HIS A 5 -5.46 8.99 19.06
CA HIS A 5 -4.73 9.60 17.98
C HIS A 5 -4.17 10.96 18.45
N LYS A 6 -2.89 11.21 18.20
CA LYS A 6 -2.36 12.57 18.23
C LYS A 6 -2.87 13.30 17.01
N GLU A 7 -3.42 14.50 17.18
CA GLU A 7 -3.87 15.33 16.06
C GLU A 7 -2.99 16.58 15.97
N PHE A 8 -2.57 16.91 14.75
CA PHE A 8 -1.75 18.08 14.49
C PHE A 8 -2.50 19.05 13.56
N GLY A 9 -2.24 20.36 13.76
CA GLY A 9 -2.69 21.35 12.80
C GLY A 9 -1.94 21.20 11.48
N PHE A 10 -2.63 21.47 10.36
CA PHE A 10 -2.08 21.33 9.02
C PHE A 10 -0.70 22.03 8.86
N ASP A 11 -0.60 23.26 9.36
CA ASP A 11 0.61 24.08 9.21
C ASP A 11 1.79 23.58 10.08
N ASN A 12 1.51 22.86 11.16
CA ASN A 12 2.52 22.30 12.08
C ASN A 12 2.86 20.85 11.78
N PHE A 13 2.06 20.17 10.95
CA PHE A 13 2.17 18.72 10.72
C PHE A 13 3.58 18.28 10.33
N ALA A 14 4.20 18.95 9.35
CA ALA A 14 5.55 18.58 8.90
C ALA A 14 6.60 18.73 10.01
N ALA A 15 6.52 19.78 10.81
CA ALA A 15 7.45 20.03 11.93
C ALA A 15 7.27 18.99 13.04
N GLU A 16 6.02 18.68 13.40
CA GLU A 16 5.69 17.69 14.42
C GLU A 16 6.13 16.27 13.99
N MET A 17 5.91 15.90 12.72
CA MET A 17 6.37 14.61 12.19
C MET A 17 7.90 14.53 12.17
N THR A 18 8.60 15.62 11.87
CA THR A 18 10.06 15.71 11.95
C THR A 18 10.54 15.52 13.40
N SER A 19 9.91 16.19 14.38
CA SER A 19 10.24 15.99 15.80
C SER A 19 9.99 14.55 16.27
N LEU A 20 8.90 13.91 15.80
CA LEU A 20 8.65 12.50 16.10
C LEU A 20 9.75 11.59 15.55
N HIS A 21 10.21 11.84 14.33
CA HIS A 21 11.27 11.05 13.70
C HIS A 21 12.64 11.31 14.34
N ASP A 22 13.09 12.54 14.35
CA ASP A 22 14.48 12.91 14.68
C ASP A 22 14.75 12.96 16.19
N GLU A 23 13.80 13.51 16.97
CA GLU A 23 13.99 13.73 18.42
C GLU A 23 13.44 12.57 19.25
N LYS A 24 12.26 12.03 18.88
CA LYS A 24 11.60 10.95 19.62
C LYS A 24 11.89 9.56 19.06
N HIS A 25 12.65 9.49 17.95
CA HIS A 25 13.15 8.27 17.34
C HIS A 25 12.05 7.28 16.92
N PHE A 26 10.91 7.77 16.42
CA PHE A 26 9.94 6.94 15.71
C PHE A 26 10.45 6.70 14.28
N ASP A 27 11.43 5.82 14.16
CA ASP A 27 12.21 5.56 12.95
C ASP A 27 11.49 4.65 11.94
N TYR A 28 10.36 4.04 12.33
CA TYR A 28 9.60 3.14 11.47
C TYR A 28 8.16 3.62 11.26
N LEU A 29 7.82 3.89 10.00
CA LEU A 29 6.44 4.12 9.57
C LEU A 29 5.81 2.78 9.22
N VAL A 30 4.91 2.31 10.08
CA VAL A 30 4.23 1.01 9.91
C VAL A 30 3.27 1.07 8.73
N THR A 31 2.40 2.09 8.71
CA THR A 31 1.43 2.29 7.61
C THR A 31 0.85 3.70 7.63
N ILE A 32 0.24 4.09 6.51
CA ILE A 32 -0.62 5.27 6.37
C ILE A 32 -1.99 4.76 5.91
N ILE A 33 -3.02 5.04 6.69
CA ILE A 33 -4.40 4.66 6.39
C ILE A 33 -5.15 5.90 5.96
N GLY A 34 -5.64 5.93 4.71
CA GLY A 34 -6.58 6.96 4.27
C GLY A 34 -7.96 6.70 4.87
N GLU A 35 -8.69 7.76 5.16
CA GLU A 35 -10.05 7.63 5.69
C GLU A 35 -10.96 8.77 5.22
N ASP A 36 -12.20 8.40 4.93
CA ASP A 36 -13.31 9.33 4.66
C ASP A 36 -14.15 9.47 5.93
N PHE A 37 -13.94 10.57 6.65
CA PHE A 37 -14.64 10.89 7.91
C PHE A 37 -16.05 11.48 7.67
N GLY A 38 -16.56 11.40 6.45
CA GLY A 38 -17.88 11.94 6.09
C GLY A 38 -17.91 13.46 6.10
N GLU A 39 -18.71 14.05 7.00
CA GLU A 39 -18.88 15.52 7.08
C GLU A 39 -17.59 16.25 7.53
N GLU A 40 -16.70 15.57 8.27
CA GLU A 40 -15.41 16.14 8.69
C GLU A 40 -14.40 16.23 7.52
N GLY A 41 -14.63 15.48 6.44
CA GLY A 41 -13.77 15.46 5.26
C GLY A 41 -12.87 14.23 5.17
N LEU A 42 -11.78 14.37 4.43
CA LEU A 42 -10.78 13.30 4.24
C LEU A 42 -9.57 13.49 5.13
N GLY A 43 -8.90 12.41 5.48
CA GLY A 43 -7.67 12.48 6.26
C GLY A 43 -6.88 11.18 6.22
N CYS A 44 -5.80 11.16 6.98
CA CYS A 44 -4.91 10.00 7.11
C CYS A 44 -4.61 9.70 8.57
N ILE A 45 -4.45 8.43 8.86
CA ILE A 45 -3.94 7.93 10.14
C ILE A 45 -2.56 7.31 9.88
N TYR A 46 -1.55 7.83 10.53
CA TYR A 46 -0.17 7.35 10.46
C TYR A 46 0.10 6.49 11.70
N ILE A 47 0.61 5.29 11.49
CA ILE A 47 1.08 4.43 12.57
C ILE A 47 2.60 4.44 12.57
N LEU A 48 3.19 4.92 13.65
CA LEU A 48 4.65 5.03 13.82
C LEU A 48 5.11 4.11 14.93
N GLU A 49 6.29 3.53 14.77
CA GLU A 49 6.93 2.69 15.78
C GLU A 49 8.37 3.15 16.00
N ASN A 50 8.79 3.15 17.26
CA ASN A 50 10.19 3.23 17.64
C ASN A 50 10.74 1.78 17.68
N THR A 51 11.64 1.43 16.74
CA THR A 51 12.14 0.05 16.62
C THR A 51 12.97 -0.44 17.79
N LYS A 52 13.46 0.47 18.66
CA LYS A 52 14.26 0.13 19.85
C LYS A 52 13.40 -0.14 21.09
N THR A 53 12.35 0.65 21.27
CA THR A 53 11.46 0.56 22.44
C THR A 53 10.20 -0.23 22.16
N HIS A 54 9.87 -0.48 20.88
CA HIS A 54 8.61 -1.04 20.40
C HIS A 54 7.37 -0.21 20.79
N GLU A 55 7.58 1.05 21.15
CA GLU A 55 6.49 1.99 21.38
C GLU A 55 5.83 2.34 20.04
N ARG A 56 4.50 2.27 20.01
CA ARG A 56 3.68 2.66 18.86
C ARG A 56 2.83 3.85 19.18
N ILE A 57 2.75 4.77 18.24
CA ILE A 57 1.84 5.91 18.32
C ILE A 57 1.02 6.01 17.05
N SER A 58 -0.14 6.61 17.19
CA SER A 58 -1.03 6.91 16.08
C SER A 58 -1.19 8.43 15.94
N VAL A 59 -1.05 8.92 14.70
CA VAL A 59 -1.22 10.34 14.36
C VAL A 59 -2.33 10.46 13.34
N LYS A 60 -3.39 11.20 13.66
CA LYS A 60 -4.46 11.56 12.72
C LYS A 60 -4.18 12.92 12.13
N GLN A 61 -4.22 13.03 10.81
CA GLN A 61 -4.07 14.29 10.10
C GLN A 61 -5.23 14.49 9.14
N MET A 62 -6.01 15.55 9.37
CA MET A 62 -7.06 15.95 8.45
C MET A 62 -6.46 16.67 7.24
N ALA A 63 -6.99 16.34 6.05
CA ALA A 63 -6.57 16.98 4.82
C ALA A 63 -7.19 18.39 4.72
N LYS A 64 -6.36 19.35 4.29
CA LYS A 64 -6.83 20.70 3.99
C LYS A 64 -7.51 20.73 2.62
N LYS A 65 -8.72 21.28 2.55
CA LYS A 65 -9.39 21.49 1.27
C LYS A 65 -8.84 22.73 0.58
N VAL A 66 -8.39 22.56 -0.67
CA VAL A 66 -7.88 23.65 -1.54
C VAL A 66 -8.66 23.59 -2.86
N GLY A 67 -9.64 24.47 -3.01
CA GLY A 67 -10.61 24.36 -4.11
C GLY A 67 -11.44 23.08 -3.98
N GLU A 68 -11.40 22.22 -4.99
CA GLU A 68 -12.06 20.89 -4.98
C GLU A 68 -11.15 19.75 -4.49
N GLU A 69 -9.87 20.06 -4.23
CA GLU A 69 -8.87 19.06 -3.90
C GLU A 69 -8.57 19.00 -2.40
N TYR A 70 -8.11 17.85 -1.93
CA TYR A 70 -7.66 17.62 -0.57
C TYR A 70 -6.15 17.43 -0.55
N VAL A 71 -5.46 18.09 0.38
CA VAL A 71 -3.99 18.07 0.45
C VAL A 71 -3.48 17.80 1.87
N ILE A 72 -2.34 17.10 1.97
CA ILE A 72 -1.56 16.90 3.20
C ILE A 72 -0.08 17.10 2.84
N PRO A 73 0.78 17.66 3.71
CA PRO A 73 2.22 17.65 3.48
C PRO A 73 2.79 16.23 3.45
N THR A 74 3.72 15.93 2.53
CA THR A 74 4.38 14.63 2.44
C THR A 74 5.31 14.37 3.61
N VAL A 75 5.47 13.10 3.98
CA VAL A 75 6.48 12.62 4.92
C VAL A 75 7.55 11.72 4.26
N CYS A 76 7.61 11.71 2.93
CA CYS A 76 8.58 10.92 2.16
C CYS A 76 10.05 11.27 2.48
N ASN A 77 10.29 12.49 2.97
CA ASN A 77 11.64 12.93 3.38
C ASN A 77 12.11 12.23 4.66
N LEU A 78 11.18 11.81 5.51
CA LEU A 78 11.45 11.16 6.79
C LEU A 78 11.47 9.64 6.64
N TRP A 79 10.45 9.10 5.98
CA TRP A 79 10.32 7.65 5.76
C TRP A 79 10.18 7.33 4.28
N LYS A 80 11.13 6.62 3.71
CA LYS A 80 11.10 6.27 2.26
C LYS A 80 9.88 5.45 1.85
N ILE A 81 9.37 4.60 2.75
CA ILE A 81 8.16 3.79 2.49
C ILE A 81 6.91 4.65 2.29
N ALA A 82 6.89 5.87 2.83
CA ALA A 82 5.79 6.80 2.65
C ALA A 82 5.51 7.09 1.17
N ASN A 83 6.52 6.99 0.30
CA ASN A 83 6.32 7.17 -1.14
C ASN A 83 5.21 6.27 -1.70
N LEU A 84 5.21 4.99 -1.35
CA LEU A 84 4.19 4.05 -1.82
C LEU A 84 2.88 4.20 -1.05
N LEU A 85 2.95 4.37 0.27
CA LEU A 85 1.76 4.49 1.12
C LEU A 85 0.95 5.77 0.82
N GLU A 86 1.61 6.89 0.57
CA GLU A 86 0.95 8.14 0.18
C GLU A 86 0.32 8.05 -1.21
N ARG A 87 0.96 7.35 -2.15
CA ARG A 87 0.38 7.06 -3.47
C ARG A 87 -0.84 6.15 -3.39
N GLU A 88 -0.84 5.17 -2.49
CA GLU A 88 -2.00 4.33 -2.21
C GLU A 88 -3.17 5.16 -1.70
N VAL A 89 -2.95 6.02 -0.71
CA VAL A 89 -3.99 6.93 -0.20
C VAL A 89 -4.49 7.88 -1.30
N TYR A 90 -3.58 8.44 -2.11
CA TYR A 90 -3.99 9.24 -3.26
C TYR A 90 -4.86 8.45 -4.23
N ASP A 91 -4.48 7.22 -4.53
CA ASP A 91 -5.16 6.38 -5.51
C ASP A 91 -6.60 6.06 -5.11
N PHE A 92 -6.84 5.79 -3.83
CA PHE A 92 -8.16 5.38 -3.34
C PHE A 92 -9.02 6.51 -2.76
N TYR A 93 -8.40 7.57 -2.23
CA TYR A 93 -9.11 8.69 -1.59
C TYR A 93 -8.93 10.04 -2.30
N GLY A 94 -7.93 10.19 -3.16
CA GLY A 94 -7.64 11.43 -3.88
C GLY A 94 -7.05 12.53 -3.01
N ILE A 95 -6.37 12.17 -1.93
CA ILE A 95 -5.60 13.11 -1.11
C ILE A 95 -4.25 13.31 -1.79
N LYS A 96 -3.92 14.55 -2.15
CA LYS A 96 -2.65 14.91 -2.79
C LYS A 96 -1.62 15.28 -1.73
N PHE A 97 -0.44 14.67 -1.80
CA PHE A 97 0.63 14.94 -0.84
C PHE A 97 1.59 16.01 -1.38
N LEU A 98 1.61 17.16 -0.69
CA LEU A 98 2.44 18.29 -1.08
C LEU A 98 3.93 17.99 -0.92
N GLY A 99 4.69 18.16 -1.98
CA GLY A 99 6.13 17.87 -2.00
C GLY A 99 6.48 16.40 -2.26
N HIS A 100 5.49 15.53 -2.45
CA HIS A 100 5.74 14.15 -2.86
C HIS A 100 6.46 14.10 -4.23
N PRO A 101 7.48 13.24 -4.40
CA PRO A 101 8.28 13.24 -5.62
C PRO A 101 7.55 12.75 -6.86
N ASP A 102 6.55 11.85 -6.71
CA ASP A 102 5.83 11.24 -7.83
C ASP A 102 4.43 10.78 -7.42
N MET A 103 3.43 11.60 -7.65
CA MET A 103 2.05 11.39 -7.20
C MET A 103 1.19 10.74 -8.30
N ARG A 104 1.63 9.60 -8.85
CA ARG A 104 0.85 8.79 -9.79
C ARG A 104 0.01 7.75 -9.07
N ARG A 105 -1.03 7.25 -9.75
CA ARG A 105 -1.78 6.07 -9.29
C ARG A 105 -0.83 4.89 -9.08
N LEU A 106 -1.17 4.00 -8.16
CA LEU A 106 -0.34 2.85 -7.79
C LEU A 106 -1.00 1.52 -8.17
N TYR A 107 -2.27 1.35 -7.86
CA TYR A 107 -3.03 0.11 -8.06
C TYR A 107 -4.11 0.22 -9.13
N LEU A 108 -4.75 1.37 -9.24
CA LEU A 108 -5.82 1.59 -10.20
C LEU A 108 -5.27 1.98 -11.57
N ARG A 109 -6.02 1.69 -12.61
CA ARG A 109 -5.71 2.13 -13.97
C ARG A 109 -5.60 3.65 -14.02
N ASN A 110 -4.74 4.17 -14.89
CA ASN A 110 -4.53 5.63 -15.02
C ASN A 110 -5.79 6.37 -15.51
N ASP A 111 -6.66 5.69 -16.25
CA ASP A 111 -7.96 6.20 -16.74
C ASP A 111 -9.12 5.98 -15.76
N PHE A 112 -8.87 5.43 -14.57
CA PHE A 112 -9.89 5.20 -13.56
C PHE A 112 -10.51 6.52 -13.08
N LYS A 113 -11.84 6.59 -13.08
CA LYS A 113 -12.58 7.79 -12.70
C LYS A 113 -12.94 7.75 -11.22
N GLY A 114 -12.60 8.83 -10.52
CA GLY A 114 -12.91 9.00 -9.10
C GLY A 114 -11.98 8.20 -8.17
N TYR A 115 -12.45 8.00 -6.95
CA TYR A 115 -11.69 7.43 -5.82
C TYR A 115 -12.57 6.43 -5.07
N PRO A 116 -12.31 5.12 -5.22
CA PRO A 116 -13.30 4.08 -4.87
C PRO A 116 -13.54 3.91 -3.36
N PHE A 117 -12.64 4.38 -2.49
CA PHE A 117 -12.84 4.23 -1.05
C PHE A 117 -13.57 5.43 -0.42
N ARG A 118 -13.86 6.47 -1.20
CA ARG A 118 -14.76 7.54 -0.71
C ARG A 118 -16.18 7.01 -0.57
N LYS A 119 -16.91 7.54 0.42
CA LYS A 119 -18.30 7.17 0.70
C LYS A 119 -19.27 7.55 -0.41
N ASN A 120 -18.95 8.57 -1.20
CA ASN A 120 -19.76 9.06 -2.33
C ASN A 120 -19.37 8.46 -3.69
N TYR A 121 -18.48 7.44 -3.72
CA TYR A 121 -18.05 6.82 -4.97
C TYR A 121 -19.18 6.02 -5.63
N ASN A 122 -19.32 6.18 -6.96
CA ASN A 122 -20.27 5.42 -7.77
C ASN A 122 -19.51 4.46 -8.72
N PRO A 123 -19.61 3.12 -8.56
CA PRO A 123 -18.93 2.17 -9.41
C PRO A 123 -19.35 2.23 -10.90
N ALA A 124 -20.56 2.73 -11.18
CA ALA A 124 -21.08 2.83 -12.56
C ALA A 124 -20.30 3.83 -13.44
N ASP A 125 -19.47 4.70 -12.84
CA ASP A 125 -18.65 5.67 -13.58
C ASP A 125 -17.44 5.02 -14.28
N ASN A 126 -17.11 3.77 -13.92
CA ASN A 126 -15.95 3.03 -14.42
C ASN A 126 -16.38 1.80 -15.26
N VAL A 127 -16.89 2.06 -16.44
CA VAL A 127 -17.16 1.03 -17.46
C VAL A 127 -16.03 1.05 -18.48
N TYR A 128 -15.20 0.01 -18.47
CA TYR A 128 -14.09 -0.13 -19.41
C TYR A 128 -14.52 -0.90 -20.65
N THR A 129 -14.23 -0.35 -21.82
CA THR A 129 -14.49 -0.98 -23.13
C THR A 129 -13.26 -1.66 -23.70
N THR A 130 -12.07 -1.35 -23.17
CA THR A 130 -10.78 -1.94 -23.57
C THR A 130 -10.08 -2.54 -22.38
N GLN A 131 -9.19 -3.52 -22.64
CA GLN A 131 -8.33 -4.10 -21.61
C GLN A 131 -6.99 -3.37 -21.47
N ASP A 132 -6.66 -2.52 -22.45
CA ASP A 132 -5.40 -1.79 -22.46
C ASP A 132 -5.45 -0.65 -21.43
N ASP A 133 -4.38 -0.53 -20.63
CA ASP A 133 -4.20 0.58 -19.69
C ASP A 133 -3.74 1.84 -20.46
N VAL A 134 -4.07 3.01 -19.93
CA VAL A 134 -3.56 4.28 -20.46
C VAL A 134 -2.18 4.53 -19.89
N GLU A 135 -1.18 4.57 -20.74
CA GLU A 135 0.20 4.88 -20.35
C GLU A 135 0.33 6.33 -19.90
N VAL A 136 1.17 6.56 -18.89
CA VAL A 136 1.46 7.88 -18.35
C VAL A 136 2.96 8.10 -18.33
N ASP A 137 3.41 9.06 -19.14
CA ASP A 137 4.83 9.38 -19.32
C ASP A 137 5.38 10.33 -18.26
N PHE A 138 4.54 10.81 -17.35
CA PHE A 138 4.90 11.84 -16.39
C PHE A 138 4.56 11.45 -14.96
N GLY A 139 5.49 11.76 -14.04
CA GLY A 139 5.22 11.84 -12.62
C GLY A 139 4.68 13.22 -12.25
N TYR A 140 3.84 13.29 -11.23
CA TYR A 140 3.20 14.51 -10.79
C TYR A 140 3.73 14.94 -9.42
N GLN A 141 4.02 16.25 -9.28
CA GLN A 141 4.35 16.87 -8.00
C GLN A 141 3.37 17.99 -7.72
N TYR A 142 2.92 18.10 -6.48
CA TYR A 142 1.98 19.12 -6.03
C TYR A 142 2.62 20.02 -4.99
N SER A 143 2.37 21.33 -5.10
CA SER A 143 2.80 22.35 -4.15
C SER A 143 1.71 23.42 -4.01
N LEU A 144 1.82 24.27 -2.99
CA LEU A 144 0.98 25.47 -2.89
C LEU A 144 1.79 26.70 -3.32
N ASP A 145 1.18 27.59 -4.09
CA ASP A 145 1.77 28.89 -4.43
C ASP A 145 1.63 29.88 -3.23
N ALA A 146 2.15 31.09 -3.40
CA ALA A 146 2.08 32.14 -2.36
C ALA A 146 0.65 32.56 -1.99
N ASN A 147 -0.35 32.27 -2.85
CA ASN A 147 -1.77 32.54 -2.63
C ASN A 147 -2.52 31.32 -2.05
N GLY A 148 -1.80 30.22 -1.75
CA GLY A 148 -2.39 28.97 -1.26
C GLY A 148 -3.13 28.16 -2.33
N LYS A 149 -2.92 28.44 -3.62
CA LYS A 149 -3.48 27.67 -4.74
C LYS A 149 -2.60 26.49 -5.05
N LEU A 150 -3.22 25.36 -5.35
CA LEU A 150 -2.53 24.13 -5.75
C LEU A 150 -1.87 24.29 -7.13
N VAL A 151 -0.58 23.99 -7.19
CA VAL A 151 0.25 24.00 -8.43
C VAL A 151 0.69 22.57 -8.71
N GLU A 152 0.48 22.13 -9.94
CA GLU A 152 0.93 20.84 -10.47
C GLU A 152 2.19 21.03 -11.31
N LYS A 153 3.21 20.21 -11.06
CA LYS A 153 4.41 20.10 -11.89
C LYS A 153 4.51 18.69 -12.46
N LYS A 154 4.73 18.58 -13.76
CA LYS A 154 4.95 17.31 -14.46
C LYS A 154 6.45 17.08 -14.64
N ASN A 155 6.90 15.89 -14.30
CA ASN A 155 8.28 15.47 -14.51
C ASN A 155 8.27 14.22 -15.40
N PRO A 156 9.07 14.19 -16.49
CA PRO A 156 9.14 13.01 -17.34
C PRO A 156 9.69 11.81 -16.56
N LEU A 157 9.12 10.64 -16.80
CA LEU A 157 9.53 9.38 -16.14
C LEU A 157 10.84 8.87 -16.73
N PHE A 158 10.95 8.96 -18.04
CA PHE A 158 12.08 8.48 -18.82
C PHE A 158 12.73 9.65 -19.56
N ALA A 159 14.00 9.50 -19.89
CA ALA A 159 14.70 10.42 -20.79
C ALA A 159 14.45 9.99 -22.25
N ASP A 160 14.60 10.93 -23.18
CA ASP A 160 14.36 10.70 -24.62
C ASP A 160 15.29 9.61 -25.21
N ASP A 161 16.44 9.35 -24.57
CA ASP A 161 17.44 8.36 -24.97
C ASP A 161 17.32 7.03 -24.21
N ASP A 162 16.34 6.88 -23.30
CA ASP A 162 16.13 5.64 -22.58
C ASP A 162 15.47 4.58 -23.47
N TYR A 163 16.02 3.38 -23.45
CA TYR A 163 15.37 2.22 -24.05
C TYR A 163 14.44 1.58 -23.03
N VAL A 164 13.14 1.77 -23.21
CA VAL A 164 12.12 1.30 -22.27
C VAL A 164 11.57 -0.05 -22.70
N VAL A 165 11.60 -1.02 -21.79
CA VAL A 165 11.02 -2.37 -21.98
C VAL A 165 10.04 -2.69 -20.87
N ASN A 166 9.00 -3.44 -21.23
CA ASN A 166 8.04 -3.99 -20.27
C ASN A 166 8.37 -5.45 -19.96
N ILE A 167 8.58 -5.76 -18.69
CA ILE A 167 8.74 -7.11 -18.15
C ILE A 167 7.46 -7.45 -17.40
N GLY A 168 6.69 -8.40 -17.93
CA GLY A 168 5.35 -8.70 -17.42
C GLY A 168 4.25 -7.89 -18.14
N PRO A 169 2.96 -8.02 -17.71
CA PRO A 169 2.47 -8.72 -16.52
C PRO A 169 2.52 -10.25 -16.58
N GLN A 170 2.67 -10.85 -17.76
CA GLN A 170 2.88 -12.28 -17.95
C GLN A 170 4.32 -12.53 -18.41
N HIS A 171 5.19 -12.82 -17.47
CA HIS A 171 6.59 -13.13 -17.74
C HIS A 171 7.07 -14.21 -16.76
N PRO A 172 7.83 -15.23 -17.22
CA PRO A 172 8.30 -16.32 -16.36
C PRO A 172 9.06 -15.84 -15.12
N SER A 173 9.87 -14.78 -15.24
CA SER A 173 10.70 -14.27 -14.15
C SER A 173 9.91 -13.52 -13.06
N THR A 174 8.65 -13.15 -13.28
CA THR A 174 7.84 -12.45 -12.27
C THR A 174 7.02 -13.39 -11.39
N HIS A 175 6.93 -14.67 -11.72
CA HIS A 175 6.15 -15.72 -11.02
C HIS A 175 4.72 -15.33 -10.66
N GLY A 176 4.15 -14.36 -11.37
CA GLY A 176 2.81 -13.85 -11.10
C GLY A 176 2.46 -12.72 -12.04
N VAL A 177 1.59 -11.82 -11.59
CA VAL A 177 1.07 -10.73 -12.41
C VAL A 177 1.68 -9.42 -11.94
N LEU A 178 2.90 -9.15 -12.37
CA LEU A 178 3.64 -7.93 -12.10
C LEU A 178 4.23 -7.38 -13.40
N ARG A 179 3.95 -6.12 -13.72
CA ARG A 179 4.58 -5.40 -14.84
C ARG A 179 5.67 -4.50 -14.29
N LEU A 180 6.86 -4.64 -14.83
CA LEU A 180 8.00 -3.76 -14.56
C LEU A 180 8.31 -2.98 -15.84
N GLU A 181 8.05 -1.69 -15.83
CA GLU A 181 8.46 -0.78 -16.89
C GLU A 181 9.88 -0.32 -16.60
N THR A 182 10.83 -0.74 -17.44
CA THR A 182 12.26 -0.69 -17.14
C THR A 182 13.00 0.10 -18.19
N ALA A 183 13.69 1.16 -17.77
CA ALA A 183 14.61 1.92 -18.61
C ALA A 183 16.01 1.27 -18.60
N LEU A 184 16.51 0.94 -19.78
CA LEU A 184 17.78 0.27 -19.99
C LEU A 184 18.79 1.18 -20.73
N ASN A 185 20.07 0.97 -20.41
CA ASN A 185 21.19 1.44 -21.22
C ASN A 185 22.10 0.23 -21.50
N GLY A 186 21.90 -0.40 -22.66
CA GLY A 186 22.43 -1.72 -22.92
C GLY A 186 21.87 -2.74 -21.95
N GLU A 187 22.74 -3.40 -21.18
CA GLU A 187 22.36 -4.38 -20.14
C GLU A 187 22.17 -3.75 -18.74
N ILE A 188 22.42 -2.45 -18.61
CA ILE A 188 22.34 -1.74 -17.32
C ILE A 188 20.94 -1.21 -17.12
N ILE A 189 20.32 -1.57 -16.01
CA ILE A 189 19.04 -1.03 -15.58
C ILE A 189 19.27 0.36 -14.98
N LYS A 190 18.71 1.39 -15.62
CA LYS A 190 18.74 2.78 -15.13
C LYS A 190 17.63 3.05 -14.12
N ARG A 191 16.41 2.64 -14.44
CA ARG A 191 15.20 2.87 -13.61
C ARG A 191 14.21 1.74 -13.80
N ILE A 192 13.42 1.49 -12.76
CA ILE A 192 12.30 0.55 -12.81
C ILE A 192 11.07 1.23 -12.20
N TYR A 193 9.97 1.19 -12.93
CA TYR A 193 8.66 1.56 -12.42
C TYR A 193 7.77 0.32 -12.33
N PRO A 194 7.46 -0.17 -11.12
CA PRO A 194 6.54 -1.29 -10.94
C PRO A 194 5.10 -0.81 -11.14
N HIS A 195 4.35 -1.53 -11.96
CA HIS A 195 2.91 -1.38 -12.11
C HIS A 195 2.23 -2.49 -11.33
N LEU A 196 1.64 -2.12 -10.22
CA LEU A 196 0.91 -2.99 -9.30
C LEU A 196 -0.59 -2.99 -9.67
N GLY A 197 -1.38 -3.79 -8.97
CA GLY A 197 -2.83 -3.70 -9.05
C GLY A 197 -3.54 -4.67 -9.99
N TYR A 198 -2.85 -5.45 -10.81
CA TYR A 198 -3.48 -6.42 -11.72
C TYR A 198 -4.37 -7.43 -10.99
N ILE A 199 -4.05 -7.75 -9.76
CA ILE A 199 -4.83 -8.64 -8.88
C ILE A 199 -5.48 -7.89 -7.71
N HIS A 200 -5.47 -6.55 -7.71
CA HIS A 200 -6.13 -5.76 -6.68
C HIS A 200 -7.65 -5.89 -6.79
N ARG A 201 -8.33 -6.17 -5.68
CA ARG A 201 -9.76 -6.50 -5.63
C ARG A 201 -10.60 -5.54 -4.80
N GLY A 202 -10.01 -4.48 -4.23
CA GLY A 202 -10.70 -3.56 -3.32
C GLY A 202 -11.15 -4.27 -2.04
N ILE A 203 -10.31 -5.13 -1.46
CA ILE A 203 -10.64 -5.95 -0.29
C ILE A 203 -11.08 -5.08 0.88
N GLU A 204 -10.43 -3.94 1.11
CA GLU A 204 -10.77 -2.99 2.18
C GLU A 204 -12.21 -2.47 2.02
N LYS A 205 -12.61 -2.14 0.79
CA LYS A 205 -13.98 -1.70 0.50
C LYS A 205 -15.00 -2.80 0.70
N MET A 206 -14.67 -4.02 0.30
CA MET A 206 -15.53 -5.19 0.57
C MET A 206 -15.67 -5.47 2.06
N CYS A 207 -14.62 -5.26 2.86
CA CYS A 207 -14.68 -5.43 4.30
C CYS A 207 -15.65 -4.48 4.99
N GLU A 208 -15.92 -3.29 4.42
CA GLU A 208 -16.96 -2.38 4.96
C GLU A 208 -18.39 -2.94 4.80
N GLU A 209 -18.61 -3.81 3.81
CA GLU A 209 -19.93 -4.38 3.50
C GLU A 209 -20.16 -5.75 4.14
N TYR A 210 -19.08 -6.46 4.52
CA TYR A 210 -19.13 -7.81 5.02
C TYR A 210 -19.13 -7.87 6.54
N THR A 211 -19.70 -8.94 7.09
CA THR A 211 -19.54 -9.27 8.51
C THR A 211 -18.14 -9.82 8.80
N TYR A 212 -17.64 -9.68 10.02
CA TYR A 212 -16.33 -10.19 10.41
C TYR A 212 -16.06 -11.66 10.02
N PRO A 213 -17.00 -12.61 10.19
CA PRO A 213 -16.78 -13.99 9.72
C PRO A 213 -16.63 -14.09 8.19
N GLN A 214 -17.31 -13.23 7.42
CA GLN A 214 -17.22 -13.23 5.96
C GLN A 214 -15.89 -12.66 5.46
N THR A 215 -15.29 -11.70 6.19
CA THR A 215 -13.99 -11.11 5.81
C THR A 215 -12.84 -12.11 5.91
N LEU A 216 -12.99 -13.19 6.69
CA LEU A 216 -11.97 -14.25 6.80
C LEU A 216 -11.63 -14.88 5.45
N ALA A 217 -12.61 -15.00 4.55
CA ALA A 217 -12.38 -15.56 3.22
C ALA A 217 -11.58 -14.61 2.30
N LEU A 218 -11.54 -13.31 2.62
CA LEU A 218 -10.77 -12.32 1.86
C LEU A 218 -9.30 -12.36 2.25
N THR A 219 -8.99 -12.53 3.53
CA THR A 219 -7.61 -12.53 4.03
C THR A 219 -6.79 -13.70 3.53
N ASP A 220 -7.40 -14.86 3.26
CA ASP A 220 -6.71 -16.02 2.68
C ASP A 220 -6.03 -15.72 1.34
N ARG A 221 -6.54 -14.72 0.62
CA ARG A 221 -6.12 -14.38 -0.75
C ARG A 221 -5.15 -13.20 -0.83
N MET A 222 -4.80 -12.60 0.32
CA MET A 222 -3.82 -11.50 0.37
C MET A 222 -2.41 -12.05 0.09
N ASP A 223 -1.96 -12.96 0.94
CA ASP A 223 -0.79 -13.80 0.70
C ASP A 223 -1.25 -15.27 0.72
N TYR A 224 -1.55 -15.81 -0.47
CA TYR A 224 -2.14 -17.16 -0.58
C TYR A 224 -1.16 -18.30 -0.21
N LEU A 225 0.12 -18.00 -0.04
CA LEU A 225 1.11 -18.93 0.50
C LEU A 225 1.16 -18.92 2.04
N SER A 226 0.47 -17.98 2.68
CA SER A 226 0.40 -17.80 4.14
C SER A 226 -1.05 -17.63 4.62
N ALA A 227 -2.01 -18.28 3.95
CA ALA A 227 -3.44 -18.11 4.17
C ALA A 227 -3.86 -18.30 5.64
N MET A 228 -3.31 -19.30 6.34
CA MET A 228 -3.64 -19.56 7.74
C MET A 228 -3.12 -18.44 8.65
N MET A 229 -1.90 -17.94 8.41
CA MET A 229 -1.32 -16.84 9.20
C MET A 229 -2.09 -15.54 9.00
N ASN A 230 -2.49 -15.22 7.76
CA ASN A 230 -3.29 -14.03 7.47
C ASN A 230 -4.62 -14.08 8.21
N ARG A 231 -5.30 -15.22 8.16
CA ARG A 231 -6.56 -15.44 8.89
C ARG A 231 -6.35 -15.39 10.40
N HIS A 232 -5.29 -16.01 10.91
CA HIS A 232 -4.98 -16.01 12.34
C HIS A 232 -4.74 -14.58 12.85
N ALA A 233 -4.02 -13.75 12.09
CA ALA A 233 -3.80 -12.35 12.43
C ALA A 233 -5.12 -11.57 12.57
N LEU A 234 -6.05 -11.68 11.59
CA LEU A 234 -7.35 -11.02 11.65
C LEU A 234 -8.21 -11.53 12.81
N VAL A 235 -8.28 -12.86 12.99
CA VAL A 235 -9.05 -13.46 14.09
C VAL A 235 -8.49 -13.03 15.44
N GLY A 236 -7.16 -12.98 15.59
CA GLY A 236 -6.51 -12.53 16.83
C GLY A 236 -6.89 -11.10 17.20
N VAL A 237 -6.93 -10.19 16.23
CA VAL A 237 -7.36 -8.79 16.44
C VAL A 237 -8.82 -8.72 16.89
N ILE A 238 -9.71 -9.50 16.25
CA ILE A 238 -11.14 -9.54 16.60
C ILE A 238 -11.33 -10.12 18.01
N GLU A 239 -10.64 -11.21 18.35
CA GLU A 239 -10.70 -11.85 19.67
C GLU A 239 -10.18 -10.92 20.77
N GLU A 240 -9.08 -10.21 20.52
CA GLU A 240 -8.56 -9.20 21.44
C GLU A 240 -9.57 -8.06 21.66
N ALA A 241 -10.18 -7.56 20.58
CA ALA A 241 -11.17 -6.49 20.66
C ALA A 241 -12.43 -6.91 21.43
N LEU A 242 -12.82 -8.19 21.37
CA LEU A 242 -13.95 -8.77 22.07
C LEU A 242 -13.61 -9.25 23.49
N GLY A 243 -12.33 -9.24 23.87
CA GLY A 243 -11.88 -9.78 25.16
C GLY A 243 -12.05 -11.29 25.28
N VAL A 244 -11.95 -12.05 24.19
CA VAL A 244 -12.11 -13.50 24.18
C VAL A 244 -10.83 -14.17 24.69
N GLU A 245 -10.94 -14.94 25.76
CA GLU A 245 -9.85 -15.77 26.28
C GLU A 245 -9.82 -17.14 25.56
N LEU A 246 -8.70 -17.46 24.96
CA LEU A 246 -8.49 -18.73 24.28
C LEU A 246 -7.87 -19.77 25.22
N SER A 247 -8.35 -21.02 25.15
CA SER A 247 -7.69 -22.14 25.82
C SER A 247 -6.29 -22.40 25.19
N ASP A 248 -5.37 -22.92 26.02
CA ASP A 248 -4.01 -23.25 25.57
C ASP A 248 -4.01 -24.25 24.40
N ARG A 249 -4.95 -25.19 24.39
CA ARG A 249 -5.10 -26.13 23.27
C ARG A 249 -5.31 -25.39 21.92
N ILE A 250 -6.18 -24.38 21.90
CA ILE A 250 -6.46 -23.61 20.68
C ILE A 250 -5.21 -22.85 20.23
N LYS A 251 -4.49 -22.22 21.18
CA LYS A 251 -3.25 -21.49 20.89
C LYS A 251 -2.20 -22.42 20.28
N TYR A 252 -1.97 -23.60 20.88
CA TYR A 252 -1.01 -24.57 20.36
C TYR A 252 -1.41 -25.11 18.97
N VAL A 253 -2.70 -25.42 18.76
CA VAL A 253 -3.16 -25.92 17.44
C VAL A 253 -2.95 -24.85 16.38
N ARG A 254 -3.28 -23.58 16.64
CA ARG A 254 -3.04 -22.47 15.70
C ARG A 254 -1.56 -22.32 15.38
N THR A 255 -0.69 -22.32 16.40
CA THR A 255 0.76 -22.23 16.20
C THR A 255 1.29 -23.40 15.35
N ILE A 256 0.82 -24.62 15.59
CA ILE A 256 1.22 -25.79 14.77
C ILE A 256 0.80 -25.58 13.32
N MET A 257 -0.42 -25.09 13.06
CA MET A 257 -0.90 -24.87 11.69
C MET A 257 -0.15 -23.74 11.00
N ASP A 258 0.17 -22.67 11.71
CA ASP A 258 0.97 -21.56 11.19
C ASP A 258 2.37 -22.03 10.81
N GLU A 259 3.02 -22.85 11.64
CA GLU A 259 4.36 -23.36 11.35
C GLU A 259 4.38 -24.40 10.21
N LEU A 260 3.34 -25.22 10.10
CA LEU A 260 3.20 -26.10 8.93
C LEU A 260 3.02 -25.29 7.64
N GLN A 261 2.19 -24.25 7.66
CA GLN A 261 2.03 -23.34 6.54
C GLN A 261 3.35 -22.61 6.19
N ARG A 262 4.14 -22.25 7.20
CA ARG A 262 5.45 -21.63 7.00
C ARG A 262 6.42 -22.58 6.30
N ILE A 263 6.44 -23.86 6.70
CA ILE A 263 7.26 -24.90 6.05
C ILE A 263 6.85 -25.05 4.57
N ASP A 264 5.55 -25.10 4.31
CA ASP A 264 5.00 -25.22 2.95
C ASP A 264 5.40 -24.03 2.07
N SER A 265 5.27 -22.82 2.58
CA SER A 265 5.71 -21.58 1.92
C SER A 265 7.22 -21.57 1.62
N HIS A 266 8.04 -22.03 2.56
CA HIS A 266 9.48 -22.12 2.36
C HIS A 266 9.89 -23.18 1.34
N LEU A 267 9.21 -24.32 1.31
CA LEU A 267 9.44 -25.36 0.32
C LEU A 267 9.12 -24.86 -1.09
N LEU A 268 7.99 -24.14 -1.25
CA LEU A 268 7.66 -23.52 -2.53
C LEU A 268 8.72 -22.50 -2.97
N TYR A 269 9.16 -21.63 -2.04
CA TYR A 269 10.22 -20.65 -2.32
C TYR A 269 11.51 -21.34 -2.81
N LEU A 270 11.98 -22.36 -2.09
CA LEU A 270 13.19 -23.11 -2.46
C LEU A 270 13.02 -23.80 -3.81
N GLY A 271 11.85 -24.38 -4.05
CA GLY A 271 11.54 -25.03 -5.33
C GLY A 271 11.59 -24.05 -6.51
N CYS A 272 10.92 -22.90 -6.39
CA CYS A 272 10.93 -21.86 -7.43
C CYS A 272 12.34 -21.32 -7.68
N CYS A 273 13.12 -21.03 -6.64
CA CYS A 273 14.50 -20.60 -6.79
C CYS A 273 15.37 -21.67 -7.50
N ALA A 274 15.18 -22.93 -7.16
CA ALA A 274 15.90 -24.02 -7.81
C ALA A 274 15.53 -24.14 -9.28
N GLN A 275 14.27 -23.98 -9.63
CA GLN A 275 13.77 -23.98 -11.01
C GLN A 275 14.40 -22.84 -11.82
N ASP A 276 14.46 -21.64 -11.28
CA ASP A 276 15.07 -20.47 -11.93
C ASP A 276 16.55 -20.68 -12.23
N LEU A 277 17.24 -21.43 -11.37
CA LEU A 277 18.63 -21.85 -11.58
C LEU A 277 18.78 -23.09 -12.48
N GLY A 278 17.67 -23.60 -13.04
CA GLY A 278 17.67 -24.75 -13.95
C GLY A 278 17.53 -26.12 -13.26
N ALA A 279 17.31 -26.18 -11.95
CA ALA A 279 17.19 -27.43 -11.18
C ALA A 279 15.74 -27.88 -11.03
N LEU A 280 15.08 -28.24 -12.15
CA LEU A 280 13.67 -28.65 -12.16
C LEU A 280 13.36 -29.83 -11.21
N THR A 281 14.29 -30.78 -11.07
CA THR A 281 14.11 -31.92 -10.16
C THR A 281 13.96 -31.48 -8.71
N ALA A 282 14.72 -30.47 -8.27
CA ALA A 282 14.59 -29.92 -6.92
C ALA A 282 13.22 -29.27 -6.70
N PHE A 283 12.69 -28.55 -7.70
CA PHE A 283 11.33 -28.04 -7.67
C PHE A 283 10.29 -29.16 -7.49
N LEU A 284 10.38 -30.25 -8.26
CA LEU A 284 9.45 -31.37 -8.18
C LEU A 284 9.48 -32.09 -6.82
N TYR A 285 10.64 -32.12 -6.15
CA TYR A 285 10.76 -32.72 -4.81
C TYR A 285 10.29 -31.79 -3.69
N SER A 286 10.17 -30.49 -3.92
CA SER A 286 9.68 -29.53 -2.94
C SER A 286 8.14 -29.44 -2.88
N MET A 287 7.46 -29.98 -3.89
CA MET A 287 5.99 -30.06 -4.01
C MET A 287 5.47 -31.42 -3.54
#